data_6b8dd2ea3e7e3f6a40b284b07c1b9582
#
_entry.id   6b8dd2ea3e7e3f6a40b284b07c1b9582
#
_cell.length_a   1.000
_cell.length_b   1.000
_cell.length_c   1.000
_cell.angle_alpha   90.00
_cell.angle_beta   90.00
_cell.angle_gamma   90.00
#
_symmetry.space_group_name_H-M   'P 1'
#
loop_
_entity.id
_entity.type
_entity.pdbx_description
1 polymer ?
#
loop_
_entity_poly.entity_id
_entity_poly.type
_entity_poly.pdbx_seq_one_letter_code
_entity_poly.pdbx_strand_id
1 'polypeptide(L)'
;MSHAQNHQPLVSLVVPIYNVADYLEQCLASIQSQSYTNLEIICLNDGSTDSSLALLEAYAARDGRIVIIDKENEGYGATCNRGIAAAHGSWVGIVEPDDYLEPTMVQELVDLIQANGGESQVDIARSAYWRVFGNQKNGRAGAKSQFRAAAGAAEYRAPCAYKGRVKPKQQPCSIDQMAQLLLHHPAIWTALYRKEFLTQNNINFKEVSGAGWVDNPFLIASHCCGARIVYTDSALYNYRENGYAEAATFAQRQPKIPLERWNDMMDVVDARNITSDVVLNALTLRGINYALLTKDALTWREEHDAAGETDSEVHDLIAKSFERMDAKRVFENPAISGSGKAFFAQVRGIALPKDDKFARYAYLTKEGFFRVKNDGVAQTFKALMDRR
;
A
#
# COMPACT_ATOMS: atom_id res chain seq x y z
N MET A 1 -34.67 -17.11 -22.82
CA MET A 1 -33.24 -16.88 -22.49
C MET A 1 -33.00 -15.40 -22.74
N SER A 2 -33.04 -14.57 -21.70
CA SER A 2 -32.77 -13.13 -21.82
C SER A 2 -31.26 -12.96 -22.04
N HIS A 3 -30.88 -12.38 -23.16
CA HIS A 3 -29.55 -11.85 -23.36
C HIS A 3 -29.33 -10.79 -22.24
N ALA A 4 -28.63 -11.16 -21.15
CA ALA A 4 -28.05 -10.17 -20.29
C ALA A 4 -27.12 -9.36 -21.22
N GLN A 5 -27.52 -8.14 -21.53
CA GLN A 5 -26.63 -7.17 -22.17
C GLN A 5 -25.38 -7.12 -21.30
N ASN A 6 -24.24 -7.43 -21.90
CA ASN A 6 -22.93 -7.37 -21.28
C ASN A 6 -22.64 -5.88 -20.98
N HIS A 7 -23.27 -5.37 -19.92
CA HIS A 7 -23.12 -3.96 -19.51
C HIS A 7 -21.72 -3.82 -18.93
N GLN A 8 -20.82 -3.31 -19.74
CA GLN A 8 -19.47 -2.95 -19.28
C GLN A 8 -19.58 -1.70 -18.41
N PRO A 9 -19.33 -1.77 -17.07
CA PRO A 9 -19.41 -0.59 -16.22
C PRO A 9 -18.35 0.43 -16.60
N LEU A 10 -18.65 1.71 -16.46
CA LEU A 10 -17.62 2.75 -16.58
C LEU A 10 -16.66 2.63 -15.38
N VAL A 11 -15.36 2.59 -15.67
CA VAL A 11 -14.29 2.60 -14.67
C VAL A 11 -13.54 3.91 -14.75
N SER A 12 -13.45 4.64 -13.64
CA SER A 12 -12.67 5.86 -13.52
C SER A 12 -11.31 5.55 -12.90
N LEU A 13 -10.23 5.85 -13.61
CA LEU A 13 -8.87 5.76 -13.08
C LEU A 13 -8.41 7.16 -12.62
N VAL A 14 -8.16 7.30 -11.33
CA VAL A 14 -7.68 8.52 -10.68
C VAL A 14 -6.17 8.49 -10.62
N VAL A 15 -5.51 9.48 -11.21
CA VAL A 15 -4.04 9.60 -11.29
C VAL A 15 -3.62 10.89 -10.60
N PRO A 16 -3.17 10.84 -9.32
CA PRO A 16 -2.68 12.02 -8.59
C PRO A 16 -1.24 12.33 -8.98
N ILE A 17 -0.98 13.49 -9.56
CA ILE A 17 0.29 13.84 -10.22
C ILE A 17 0.95 15.02 -9.52
N TYR A 18 2.21 14.84 -9.07
CA TYR A 18 3.04 15.90 -8.53
C TYR A 18 4.52 15.65 -8.82
N ASN A 19 5.12 16.43 -9.71
CA ASN A 19 6.56 16.38 -10.05
C ASN A 19 7.08 14.98 -10.41
N VAL A 20 6.45 14.32 -11.40
CA VAL A 20 6.76 12.94 -11.83
C VAL A 20 6.99 12.81 -13.34
N ALA A 21 7.40 13.88 -14.04
CA ALA A 21 7.57 13.90 -15.49
C ALA A 21 8.42 12.74 -16.03
N ASP A 22 9.42 12.27 -15.28
CA ASP A 22 10.33 11.18 -15.69
C ASP A 22 9.62 9.83 -15.87
N TYR A 23 8.47 9.62 -15.23
CA TYR A 23 7.73 8.35 -15.21
C TYR A 23 6.37 8.44 -15.87
N LEU A 24 5.80 9.65 -15.92
CA LEU A 24 4.41 9.90 -16.28
C LEU A 24 4.06 9.38 -17.69
N GLU A 25 4.99 9.46 -18.64
CA GLU A 25 4.76 8.97 -20.01
C GLU A 25 4.46 7.47 -20.03
N GLN A 26 5.24 6.67 -19.29
CA GLN A 26 5.01 5.21 -19.21
C GLN A 26 3.72 4.88 -18.49
N CYS A 27 3.39 5.61 -17.44
CA CYS A 27 2.13 5.46 -16.71
C CYS A 27 0.94 5.69 -17.65
N LEU A 28 0.87 6.86 -18.29
CA LEU A 28 -0.23 7.21 -19.19
C LEU A 28 -0.35 6.28 -20.39
N ALA A 29 0.78 5.88 -21.01
CA ALA A 29 0.78 4.91 -22.10
C ALA A 29 0.20 3.56 -21.65
N SER A 30 0.50 3.10 -20.43
CA SER A 30 -0.04 1.85 -19.89
C SER A 30 -1.54 1.92 -19.64
N ILE A 31 -2.06 3.08 -19.23
CA ILE A 31 -3.50 3.32 -19.05
C ILE A 31 -4.21 3.38 -20.39
N GLN A 32 -3.65 4.10 -21.37
CA GLN A 32 -4.25 4.22 -22.70
C GLN A 32 -4.35 2.87 -23.42
N SER A 33 -3.36 1.98 -23.20
CA SER A 33 -3.28 0.66 -23.83
C SER A 33 -4.08 -0.44 -23.12
N GLN A 34 -4.88 -0.10 -22.10
CA GLN A 34 -5.73 -1.08 -21.45
C GLN A 34 -6.71 -1.73 -22.43
N SER A 35 -6.85 -3.06 -22.33
CA SER A 35 -7.81 -3.84 -23.14
C SER A 35 -9.26 -3.48 -22.84
N TYR A 36 -9.56 -3.02 -21.63
CA TYR A 36 -10.86 -2.48 -21.26
C TYR A 36 -11.01 -1.06 -21.75
N THR A 37 -12.02 -0.78 -22.56
CA THR A 37 -12.14 0.52 -23.27
C THR A 37 -13.09 1.51 -22.62
N ASN A 38 -14.06 1.05 -21.81
CA ASN A 38 -15.01 1.94 -21.14
C ASN A 38 -14.40 2.59 -19.89
N LEU A 39 -13.41 3.44 -20.13
CA LEU A 39 -12.60 4.13 -19.14
C LEU A 39 -12.83 5.64 -19.16
N GLU A 40 -12.80 6.22 -17.97
CA GLU A 40 -12.55 7.62 -17.69
C GLU A 40 -11.20 7.73 -16.98
N ILE A 41 -10.34 8.65 -17.41
CA ILE A 41 -8.99 8.82 -16.87
C ILE A 41 -8.90 10.23 -16.28
N ILE A 42 -8.93 10.34 -14.95
CA ILE A 42 -8.94 11.62 -14.24
C ILE A 42 -7.52 11.88 -13.73
N CYS A 43 -6.80 12.74 -14.45
CA CYS A 43 -5.44 13.15 -14.13
C CYS A 43 -5.48 14.46 -13.32
N LEU A 44 -5.05 14.43 -12.06
CA LEU A 44 -5.03 15.61 -11.21
C LEU A 44 -3.59 16.11 -11.07
N ASN A 45 -3.30 17.25 -11.68
CA ASN A 45 -2.02 17.94 -11.46
C ASN A 45 -2.10 18.72 -10.14
N ASP A 46 -1.35 18.27 -9.14
CA ASP A 46 -1.32 18.83 -7.78
C ASP A 46 -0.25 19.93 -7.67
N GLY A 47 -0.27 20.89 -8.60
CA GLY A 47 0.66 22.01 -8.61
C GLY A 47 2.10 21.63 -8.97
N SER A 48 2.30 20.74 -9.96
CA SER A 48 3.63 20.36 -10.43
C SER A 48 4.40 21.57 -10.99
N THR A 49 5.69 21.59 -10.72
CA THR A 49 6.63 22.62 -11.19
C THR A 49 7.59 22.12 -12.28
N ASP A 50 7.52 20.83 -12.61
CA ASP A 50 8.24 20.18 -13.70
C ASP A 50 7.38 20.13 -14.98
N SER A 51 7.77 19.33 -15.97
CA SER A 51 7.03 19.19 -17.24
C SER A 51 5.80 18.27 -17.17
N SER A 52 5.35 17.83 -15.97
CA SER A 52 4.22 16.92 -15.83
C SER A 52 2.93 17.45 -16.46
N LEU A 53 2.58 18.72 -16.25
CA LEU A 53 1.36 19.30 -16.83
C LEU A 53 1.42 19.33 -18.38
N ALA A 54 2.55 19.73 -18.94
CA ALA A 54 2.70 19.75 -20.42
C ALA A 54 2.59 18.36 -21.04
N LEU A 55 3.10 17.31 -20.35
CA LEU A 55 2.90 15.93 -20.78
C LEU A 55 1.43 15.51 -20.71
N LEU A 56 0.71 15.86 -19.65
CA LEU A 56 -0.73 15.59 -19.53
C LEU A 56 -1.53 16.21 -20.67
N GLU A 57 -1.29 17.49 -20.98
CA GLU A 57 -1.97 18.21 -22.07
C GLU A 57 -1.72 17.53 -23.43
N ALA A 58 -0.47 17.08 -23.67
CA ALA A 58 -0.12 16.36 -24.90
C ALA A 58 -0.82 14.99 -25.03
N TYR A 59 -1.05 14.30 -23.90
CA TYR A 59 -1.77 13.03 -23.88
C TYR A 59 -3.28 13.24 -24.00
N ALA A 60 -3.86 14.22 -23.30
CA ALA A 60 -5.29 14.56 -23.39
C ALA A 60 -5.70 15.00 -24.79
N ALA A 61 -4.83 15.69 -25.52
CA ALA A 61 -5.09 16.07 -26.92
C ALA A 61 -5.23 14.86 -27.86
N ARG A 62 -4.78 13.67 -27.47
CA ARG A 62 -4.81 12.44 -28.29
C ARG A 62 -5.82 11.40 -27.78
N ASP A 63 -6.30 11.53 -26.55
CA ASP A 63 -7.22 10.58 -25.92
C ASP A 63 -8.33 11.33 -25.16
N GLY A 64 -9.51 11.38 -25.75
CA GLY A 64 -10.66 12.07 -25.17
C GLY A 64 -11.21 11.46 -23.88
N ARG A 65 -10.66 10.33 -23.42
CA ARG A 65 -11.01 9.74 -22.11
C ARG A 65 -10.28 10.43 -20.95
N ILE A 66 -9.23 11.22 -21.24
CA ILE A 66 -8.41 11.92 -20.25
C ILE A 66 -9.07 13.26 -19.90
N VAL A 67 -9.36 13.42 -18.62
CA VAL A 67 -9.82 14.67 -18.00
C VAL A 67 -8.70 15.20 -17.10
N ILE A 68 -8.26 16.43 -17.33
CA ILE A 68 -7.23 17.09 -16.51
C ILE A 68 -7.92 18.00 -15.51
N ILE A 69 -7.53 17.86 -14.24
CA ILE A 69 -7.84 18.80 -13.16
C ILE A 69 -6.51 19.40 -12.70
N ASP A 70 -6.25 20.65 -13.13
CA ASP A 70 -5.08 21.40 -12.69
C ASP A 70 -5.43 22.23 -11.45
N LYS A 71 -4.62 22.14 -10.38
CA LYS A 71 -4.89 22.79 -9.09
C LYS A 71 -3.62 23.12 -8.33
N GLU A 72 -3.75 23.98 -7.31
CA GLU A 72 -2.69 24.19 -6.33
C GLU A 72 -2.41 22.91 -5.53
N ASN A 73 -1.19 22.78 -4.99
CA ASN A 73 -0.78 21.61 -4.21
C ASN A 73 -1.55 21.55 -2.88
N GLU A 74 -2.35 20.51 -2.72
CA GLU A 74 -3.12 20.20 -1.50
C GLU A 74 -2.64 18.88 -0.84
N GLY A 75 -1.72 18.15 -1.49
CA GLY A 75 -1.20 16.86 -1.07
C GLY A 75 -2.00 15.68 -1.62
N TYR A 76 -1.35 14.52 -1.56
CA TYR A 76 -1.80 13.27 -2.18
C TYR A 76 -3.22 12.87 -1.76
N GLY A 77 -3.52 12.89 -0.44
CA GLY A 77 -4.84 12.47 0.07
C GLY A 77 -5.99 13.33 -0.44
N ALA A 78 -5.83 14.66 -0.40
CA ALA A 78 -6.81 15.61 -0.91
C ALA A 78 -7.00 15.44 -2.43
N THR A 79 -5.90 15.22 -3.14
CA THR A 79 -5.91 15.00 -4.59
C THR A 79 -6.66 13.72 -4.97
N CYS A 80 -6.41 12.59 -4.26
CA CYS A 80 -7.17 11.37 -4.45
C CYS A 80 -8.65 11.54 -4.14
N ASN A 81 -9.02 12.21 -3.04
CA ASN A 81 -10.40 12.48 -2.68
C ASN A 81 -11.12 13.29 -3.75
N ARG A 82 -10.48 14.33 -4.28
CA ARG A 82 -11.01 15.15 -5.37
C ARG A 82 -11.24 14.32 -6.64
N GLY A 83 -10.30 13.42 -6.99
CA GLY A 83 -10.44 12.52 -8.13
C GLY A 83 -11.58 11.52 -7.94
N ILE A 84 -11.74 10.91 -6.76
CA ILE A 84 -12.85 10.02 -6.44
C ILE A 84 -14.19 10.76 -6.52
N ALA A 85 -14.26 11.99 -6.02
CA ALA A 85 -15.45 12.81 -6.10
C ALA A 85 -15.83 13.16 -7.55
N ALA A 86 -14.85 13.50 -8.39
CA ALA A 86 -15.04 13.83 -9.79
C ALA A 86 -15.38 12.63 -10.67
N ALA A 87 -15.09 11.40 -10.26
CA ALA A 87 -15.31 10.17 -11.02
C ALA A 87 -16.80 9.96 -11.35
N HIS A 88 -17.11 9.57 -12.59
CA HIS A 88 -18.46 9.23 -13.04
C HIS A 88 -18.65 7.69 -13.11
N GLY A 89 -17.56 6.93 -13.12
CA GLY A 89 -17.61 5.47 -13.14
C GLY A 89 -18.22 4.88 -11.88
N SER A 90 -18.89 3.74 -12.03
CA SER A 90 -19.37 2.96 -10.87
C SER A 90 -18.21 2.31 -10.11
N TRP A 91 -17.07 2.15 -10.76
CA TRP A 91 -15.81 1.65 -10.19
C TRP A 91 -14.70 2.69 -10.31
N VAL A 92 -13.89 2.80 -9.25
CA VAL A 92 -12.76 3.74 -9.20
C VAL A 92 -11.49 2.96 -8.89
N GLY A 93 -10.43 3.20 -9.68
CA GLY A 93 -9.06 2.74 -9.41
C GLY A 93 -8.16 3.94 -9.14
N ILE A 94 -7.18 3.77 -8.25
CA ILE A 94 -6.09 4.74 -8.07
C ILE A 94 -4.87 4.22 -8.84
N VAL A 95 -4.18 5.09 -9.57
CA VAL A 95 -2.96 4.72 -10.28
C VAL A 95 -1.86 5.70 -9.89
N GLU A 96 -0.78 5.18 -9.29
CA GLU A 96 0.38 6.02 -8.98
C GLU A 96 1.09 6.44 -10.28
N PRO A 97 1.41 7.72 -10.43
CA PRO A 97 1.91 8.25 -11.70
C PRO A 97 3.37 7.86 -12.01
N ASP A 98 4.09 7.29 -11.04
CA ASP A 98 5.43 6.73 -11.21
C ASP A 98 5.42 5.21 -11.50
N ASP A 99 4.24 4.58 -11.52
CA ASP A 99 4.01 3.16 -11.78
C ASP A 99 3.40 2.91 -13.17
N TYR A 100 3.11 1.65 -13.50
CA TYR A 100 2.42 1.30 -14.74
C TYR A 100 1.61 0.00 -14.62
N LEU A 101 0.57 -0.12 -15.45
CA LEU A 101 -0.38 -1.22 -15.44
C LEU A 101 0.02 -2.33 -16.41
N GLU A 102 -0.33 -3.59 -16.10
CA GLU A 102 -0.39 -4.64 -17.12
C GLU A 102 -1.59 -4.36 -18.07
N PRO A 103 -1.46 -4.69 -19.37
CA PRO A 103 -2.48 -4.30 -20.37
C PRO A 103 -3.89 -4.83 -20.09
N THR A 104 -4.03 -5.88 -19.31
CA THR A 104 -5.31 -6.55 -19.00
C THR A 104 -5.86 -6.23 -17.61
N MET A 105 -5.21 -5.33 -16.86
CA MET A 105 -5.54 -5.11 -15.45
C MET A 105 -7.02 -4.78 -15.24
N VAL A 106 -7.52 -3.76 -15.93
CA VAL A 106 -8.91 -3.33 -15.71
C VAL A 106 -9.88 -4.39 -16.20
N GLN A 107 -9.61 -5.04 -17.34
CA GLN A 107 -10.45 -6.10 -17.88
C GLN A 107 -10.56 -7.28 -16.91
N GLU A 108 -9.43 -7.79 -16.41
CA GLU A 108 -9.41 -8.93 -15.49
C GLU A 108 -10.13 -8.62 -14.16
N LEU A 109 -9.98 -7.39 -13.63
CA LEU A 109 -10.70 -6.99 -12.43
C LEU A 109 -12.21 -6.84 -12.66
N VAL A 110 -12.63 -6.29 -13.80
CA VAL A 110 -14.05 -6.21 -14.16
C VAL A 110 -14.64 -7.61 -14.38
N ASP A 111 -13.94 -8.49 -15.07
CA ASP A 111 -14.36 -9.88 -15.27
C ASP A 111 -14.50 -10.61 -13.92
N LEU A 112 -13.56 -10.40 -12.99
CA LEU A 112 -13.62 -10.94 -11.64
C LEU A 112 -14.84 -10.43 -10.87
N ILE A 113 -15.16 -9.14 -10.98
CA ILE A 113 -16.38 -8.55 -10.40
C ILE A 113 -17.63 -9.23 -10.97
N GLN A 114 -17.74 -9.34 -12.29
CA GLN A 114 -18.91 -9.92 -12.95
C GLN A 114 -19.08 -11.40 -12.59
N ALA A 115 -17.98 -12.16 -12.56
CA ALA A 115 -18.00 -13.58 -12.19
C ALA A 115 -18.45 -13.82 -10.74
N ASN A 116 -18.41 -12.80 -9.88
CA ASN A 116 -18.79 -12.87 -8.47
C ASN A 116 -20.08 -12.08 -8.13
N GLY A 117 -20.96 -11.85 -9.11
CA GLY A 117 -22.29 -11.27 -8.90
C GLY A 117 -22.36 -9.75 -9.12
N GLY A 118 -21.30 -9.13 -9.66
CA GLY A 118 -21.30 -7.73 -10.07
C GLY A 118 -21.38 -6.74 -8.90
N GLU A 119 -21.81 -5.53 -9.21
CA GLU A 119 -21.91 -4.40 -8.26
C GLU A 119 -22.80 -4.69 -7.04
N SER A 120 -23.78 -5.58 -7.17
CA SER A 120 -24.68 -5.95 -6.08
C SER A 120 -24.00 -6.83 -5.01
N GLN A 121 -22.92 -7.52 -5.36
CA GLN A 121 -22.24 -8.49 -4.49
C GLN A 121 -20.79 -8.15 -4.17
N VAL A 122 -20.15 -7.29 -4.94
CA VAL A 122 -18.73 -6.95 -4.80
C VAL A 122 -18.57 -5.46 -4.48
N ASP A 123 -17.72 -5.15 -3.52
CA ASP A 123 -17.36 -3.78 -3.15
C ASP A 123 -15.93 -3.42 -3.59
N ILE A 124 -15.03 -4.42 -3.57
CA ILE A 124 -13.61 -4.26 -3.94
C ILE A 124 -13.15 -5.46 -4.76
N ALA A 125 -12.54 -5.21 -5.92
CA ALA A 125 -11.80 -6.22 -6.67
C ALA A 125 -10.31 -5.90 -6.61
N ARG A 126 -9.46 -6.87 -6.26
CA ARG A 126 -8.05 -6.65 -6.01
C ARG A 126 -7.18 -7.71 -6.66
N SER A 127 -5.96 -7.32 -7.09
CA SER A 127 -4.97 -8.21 -7.67
C SER A 127 -3.67 -8.27 -6.86
N ALA A 128 -2.81 -9.23 -7.20
CA ALA A 128 -1.39 -9.16 -6.88
C ALA A 128 -0.68 -8.11 -7.76
N TYR A 129 0.62 -7.88 -7.50
CA TYR A 129 1.43 -6.94 -8.27
C TYR A 129 2.87 -7.43 -8.44
N TRP A 130 3.56 -6.85 -9.39
CA TRP A 130 5.00 -6.96 -9.59
C TRP A 130 5.72 -5.83 -8.89
N ARG A 131 6.76 -6.16 -8.17
CA ARG A 131 7.75 -5.21 -7.66
C ARG A 131 8.80 -5.05 -8.75
N VAL A 132 9.01 -3.83 -9.20
CA VAL A 132 9.90 -3.51 -10.33
C VAL A 132 11.13 -2.79 -9.80
N PHE A 133 12.30 -3.35 -10.10
CA PHE A 133 13.60 -2.80 -9.74
C PHE A 133 14.37 -2.51 -11.03
N GLY A 134 14.79 -1.27 -11.25
CA GLY A 134 15.45 -0.90 -12.49
C GLY A 134 16.47 0.21 -12.35
N ASN A 135 17.22 0.47 -13.43
CA ASN A 135 18.10 1.61 -13.54
C ASN A 135 17.24 2.89 -13.64
N GLN A 136 17.22 3.67 -12.59
CA GLN A 136 16.65 5.02 -12.63
C GLN A 136 17.49 5.89 -13.57
N LYS A 137 16.87 6.50 -14.56
CA LYS A 137 17.54 7.37 -15.56
C LYS A 137 18.22 8.60 -14.96
N ASN A 138 17.86 9.01 -13.75
CA ASN A 138 18.44 10.16 -13.07
C ASN A 138 18.87 9.80 -11.65
N GLY A 139 20.19 9.67 -11.49
CA GLY A 139 20.90 9.29 -10.30
C GLY A 139 20.58 10.09 -9.02
N ARG A 140 19.50 9.77 -8.35
CA ARG A 140 19.57 9.77 -6.88
C ARG A 140 20.19 8.45 -6.47
N ALA A 141 21.52 8.40 -6.57
CA ALA A 141 22.34 7.35 -6.05
C ALA A 141 22.24 7.35 -4.52
N GLY A 142 21.21 6.68 -4.01
CA GLY A 142 21.01 6.51 -2.58
C GLY A 142 20.38 5.16 -2.35
N ALA A 143 21.20 4.18 -2.15
CA ALA A 143 21.01 2.78 -1.80
C ALA A 143 21.20 1.83 -2.99
N LYS A 144 22.18 0.96 -2.83
CA LYS A 144 22.45 -0.17 -3.72
C LYS A 144 21.20 -1.03 -3.74
N SER A 145 20.41 -0.98 -4.82
CA SER A 145 19.32 -1.93 -5.04
C SER A 145 19.87 -3.31 -4.81
N GLN A 146 19.28 -4.05 -3.87
CA GLN A 146 19.70 -5.43 -3.56
C GLN A 146 19.46 -6.38 -4.74
N PHE A 147 18.66 -5.94 -5.69
CA PHE A 147 18.36 -6.64 -6.93
C PHE A 147 19.15 -5.99 -8.06
N ARG A 148 20.34 -6.52 -8.35
CA ARG A 148 21.02 -6.21 -9.58
C ARG A 148 20.27 -6.93 -10.71
N ALA A 149 19.69 -6.18 -11.64
CA ALA A 149 19.38 -6.73 -12.95
C ALA A 149 20.64 -7.40 -13.50
N ALA A 150 20.51 -8.56 -14.15
CA ALA A 150 21.62 -9.18 -14.86
C ALA A 150 22.23 -8.13 -15.80
N ALA A 151 23.55 -8.11 -15.95
CA ALA A 151 24.24 -7.09 -16.72
C ALA A 151 23.60 -6.97 -18.12
N GLY A 152 22.95 -5.83 -18.39
CA GLY A 152 22.23 -5.56 -19.65
C GLY A 152 20.70 -5.63 -19.60
N ALA A 153 20.07 -6.06 -18.48
CA ALA A 153 18.60 -6.00 -18.35
C ALA A 153 18.16 -4.63 -17.80
N ALA A 154 17.20 -4.01 -18.48
CA ALA A 154 16.69 -2.67 -18.10
C ALA A 154 15.89 -2.68 -16.78
N GLU A 155 15.14 -3.75 -16.50
CA GLU A 155 14.30 -3.92 -15.31
C GLU A 155 14.29 -5.36 -14.81
N TYR A 156 14.16 -5.56 -13.49
CA TYR A 156 13.91 -6.85 -12.86
C TYR A 156 12.58 -6.81 -12.12
N ARG A 157 11.76 -7.85 -12.29
CA ARG A 157 10.46 -7.98 -11.61
C ARG A 157 10.48 -9.11 -10.59
N ALA A 158 9.97 -8.84 -9.39
CA ALA A 158 9.69 -9.85 -8.37
C ALA A 158 8.22 -9.78 -7.97
N PRO A 159 7.59 -10.92 -7.63
CA PRO A 159 6.21 -10.90 -7.16
C PRO A 159 6.10 -10.17 -5.82
N CYS A 160 4.94 -9.58 -5.55
CA CYS A 160 4.64 -9.02 -4.25
C CYS A 160 4.61 -10.09 -3.15
N ALA A 161 4.81 -9.67 -1.89
CA ALA A 161 4.96 -10.58 -0.77
C ALA A 161 3.73 -11.45 -0.48
N TYR A 162 2.53 -11.07 -0.92
CA TYR A 162 1.31 -11.83 -0.70
C TYR A 162 0.85 -12.68 -1.90
N LYS A 163 1.51 -12.56 -3.07
CA LYS A 163 1.23 -13.43 -4.22
C LYS A 163 1.45 -14.90 -3.86
N GLY A 164 0.44 -15.75 -4.14
CA GLY A 164 0.43 -17.17 -3.76
C GLY A 164 0.08 -17.45 -2.30
N ARG A 165 -0.16 -16.40 -1.46
CA ARG A 165 -0.54 -16.53 -0.05
C ARG A 165 -2.02 -16.25 0.21
N VAL A 166 -2.62 -15.34 -0.56
CA VAL A 166 -4.04 -15.01 -0.47
C VAL A 166 -4.85 -16.08 -1.18
N LYS A 167 -5.56 -16.90 -0.41
CA LYS A 167 -6.35 -18.05 -0.90
C LYS A 167 -7.67 -18.12 -0.15
N PRO A 168 -8.62 -17.22 -0.45
CA PRO A 168 -9.95 -17.27 0.19
C PRO A 168 -10.66 -18.56 -0.17
N LYS A 169 -11.44 -19.11 0.75
CA LYS A 169 -12.20 -20.35 0.55
C LYS A 169 -13.38 -20.14 -0.41
N GLN A 170 -13.91 -18.93 -0.40
CA GLN A 170 -15.00 -18.48 -1.26
C GLN A 170 -14.84 -16.99 -1.56
N GLN A 171 -15.45 -16.52 -2.62
CA GLN A 171 -15.49 -15.11 -2.99
C GLN A 171 -16.91 -14.73 -3.45
N PRO A 172 -17.35 -13.51 -3.18
CA PRO A 172 -16.67 -12.50 -2.39
C PRO A 172 -16.57 -12.88 -0.90
N CYS A 173 -15.60 -12.31 -0.18
CA CYS A 173 -15.42 -12.55 1.25
C CYS A 173 -14.89 -11.31 1.98
N SER A 174 -14.84 -11.37 3.32
CA SER A 174 -14.25 -10.30 4.14
C SER A 174 -12.72 -10.40 4.15
N ILE A 175 -12.09 -9.32 4.61
CA ILE A 175 -10.63 -9.22 4.78
C ILE A 175 -10.08 -10.32 5.72
N ASP A 176 -10.89 -10.88 6.60
CA ASP A 176 -10.47 -11.95 7.53
C ASP A 176 -9.96 -13.19 6.81
N GLN A 177 -10.46 -13.47 5.59
CA GLN A 177 -9.94 -14.55 4.75
C GLN A 177 -8.72 -14.15 3.92
N MET A 178 -8.34 -12.88 3.95
CA MET A 178 -7.27 -12.28 3.14
C MET A 178 -6.24 -11.53 4.00
N ALA A 179 -5.97 -11.98 5.23
CA ALA A 179 -5.10 -11.30 6.20
C ALA A 179 -3.74 -10.85 5.64
N GLN A 180 -3.21 -11.57 4.67
CA GLN A 180 -1.94 -11.23 4.03
C GLN A 180 -1.94 -9.84 3.37
N LEU A 181 -3.10 -9.35 2.94
CA LEU A 181 -3.23 -7.99 2.39
C LEU A 181 -2.97 -6.90 3.42
N LEU A 182 -3.17 -7.20 4.72
CA LEU A 182 -2.93 -6.28 5.83
C LEU A 182 -1.49 -6.30 6.35
N LEU A 183 -0.72 -7.36 6.05
CA LEU A 183 0.61 -7.59 6.64
C LEU A 183 1.75 -6.96 5.83
N HIS A 184 1.45 -6.50 4.61
CA HIS A 184 2.44 -5.99 3.65
C HIS A 184 2.13 -4.55 3.24
N HIS A 185 2.76 -4.08 2.15
CA HIS A 185 2.47 -2.77 1.56
C HIS A 185 0.96 -2.62 1.31
N PRO A 186 0.36 -1.47 1.60
CA PRO A 186 -1.08 -1.23 1.42
C PRO A 186 -1.56 -1.54 0.00
N ALA A 187 -0.76 -1.18 -1.01
CA ALA A 187 -0.97 -1.46 -2.43
C ALA A 187 -2.42 -1.19 -2.86
N ILE A 188 -2.99 -0.06 -2.44
CA ILE A 188 -4.38 0.35 -2.70
C ILE A 188 -4.68 0.49 -4.19
N TRP A 189 -3.65 0.75 -4.97
CA TRP A 189 -3.67 0.90 -6.41
C TRP A 189 -3.82 -0.42 -7.19
N THR A 190 -3.76 -1.58 -6.53
CA THR A 190 -4.05 -2.88 -7.17
C THR A 190 -5.53 -3.19 -7.25
N ALA A 191 -6.40 -2.25 -6.94
CA ALA A 191 -7.82 -2.50 -6.74
C ALA A 191 -8.73 -1.57 -7.56
N LEU A 192 -9.91 -2.10 -7.86
CA LEU A 192 -11.08 -1.31 -8.21
C LEU A 192 -12.04 -1.29 -7.02
N TYR A 193 -12.50 -0.12 -6.67
CA TYR A 193 -13.43 0.14 -5.58
C TYR A 193 -14.79 0.53 -6.15
N ARG A 194 -15.88 -0.05 -5.69
CA ARG A 194 -17.22 0.42 -6.04
C ARG A 194 -17.41 1.83 -5.45
N LYS A 195 -17.63 2.82 -6.32
CA LYS A 195 -17.72 4.24 -5.90
C LYS A 195 -18.78 4.45 -4.85
N GLU A 196 -19.95 3.87 -5.05
CA GLU A 196 -21.06 3.97 -4.10
C GLU A 196 -20.71 3.41 -2.72
N PHE A 197 -19.94 2.31 -2.64
CA PHE A 197 -19.46 1.75 -1.38
C PHE A 197 -18.55 2.74 -0.64
N LEU A 198 -17.61 3.39 -1.34
CA LEU A 198 -16.75 4.41 -0.73
C LEU A 198 -17.60 5.58 -0.18
N THR A 199 -18.55 6.07 -0.97
CA THR A 199 -19.40 7.21 -0.61
C THR A 199 -20.32 6.88 0.56
N GLN A 200 -21.05 5.77 0.50
CA GLN A 200 -22.00 5.35 1.55
C GLN A 200 -21.34 5.11 2.89
N ASN A 201 -20.08 4.67 2.89
CA ASN A 201 -19.33 4.42 4.10
C ASN A 201 -18.39 5.59 4.49
N ASN A 202 -18.48 6.73 3.81
CA ASN A 202 -17.61 7.88 4.05
C ASN A 202 -16.12 7.49 4.11
N ILE A 203 -15.68 6.73 3.12
CA ILE A 203 -14.29 6.27 3.01
C ILE A 203 -13.51 7.27 2.17
N ASN A 204 -12.64 8.02 2.83
CA ASN A 204 -11.81 9.05 2.22
C ASN A 204 -10.35 8.87 2.65
N PHE A 205 -9.44 9.40 1.86
CA PHE A 205 -8.06 9.57 2.28
C PHE A 205 -7.98 10.66 3.36
N LYS A 206 -7.05 10.50 4.28
CA LYS A 206 -6.69 11.57 5.20
C LYS A 206 -5.99 12.68 4.42
N GLU A 207 -6.43 13.91 4.61
CA GLU A 207 -5.85 15.08 3.97
C GLU A 207 -4.74 15.64 4.84
N VAL A 208 -3.51 15.51 4.37
CA VAL A 208 -2.30 16.02 4.99
C VAL A 208 -1.35 16.51 3.90
N SER A 209 -0.44 17.39 4.25
CA SER A 209 0.59 17.87 3.33
C SER A 209 1.47 16.72 2.84
N GLY A 210 1.77 16.66 1.56
CA GLY A 210 2.56 15.63 0.90
C GLY A 210 1.84 14.29 0.77
N ALA A 211 2.58 13.20 0.60
CA ALA A 211 2.04 11.84 0.49
C ALA A 211 1.71 11.21 1.85
N GLY A 212 2.56 11.42 2.85
CA GLY A 212 2.31 11.14 4.28
C GLY A 212 1.82 9.74 4.65
N TRP A 213 1.99 8.71 3.80
CA TRP A 213 1.54 7.33 4.02
C TRP A 213 0.02 7.19 4.28
N VAL A 214 -0.79 8.06 3.69
CA VAL A 214 -2.26 8.08 3.90
C VAL A 214 -3.00 6.92 3.22
N ASP A 215 -2.34 6.16 2.39
CA ASP A 215 -2.77 4.87 1.84
C ASP A 215 -3.02 3.82 2.93
N ASN A 216 -2.29 3.90 4.06
CA ASN A 216 -2.44 2.98 5.19
C ASN A 216 -3.81 3.10 5.90
N PRO A 217 -4.24 4.28 6.40
CA PRO A 217 -5.58 4.42 6.96
C PRO A 217 -6.68 4.20 5.91
N PHE A 218 -6.47 4.56 4.64
CA PHE A 218 -7.43 4.27 3.58
C PHE A 218 -7.61 2.76 3.35
N LEU A 219 -6.53 1.96 3.42
CA LEU A 219 -6.62 0.50 3.36
C LEU A 219 -7.55 -0.03 4.46
N ILE A 220 -7.38 0.42 5.71
CA ILE A 220 -8.19 -0.06 6.83
C ILE A 220 -9.65 0.41 6.67
N ALA A 221 -9.85 1.67 6.31
CA ALA A 221 -11.20 2.22 6.11
C ALA A 221 -11.95 1.48 4.98
N SER A 222 -11.28 1.14 3.88
CA SER A 222 -11.92 0.48 2.74
C SER A 222 -12.10 -1.02 2.93
N HIS A 223 -11.11 -1.73 3.46
CA HIS A 223 -11.14 -3.20 3.47
C HIS A 223 -11.72 -3.80 4.76
N CYS A 224 -11.67 -3.07 5.89
CA CYS A 224 -12.03 -3.64 7.19
C CYS A 224 -13.42 -3.22 7.70
N CYS A 225 -14.19 -2.42 6.94
CA CYS A 225 -15.54 -1.99 7.32
C CYS A 225 -16.67 -2.84 6.71
N GLY A 226 -16.47 -4.16 6.61
CA GLY A 226 -17.48 -5.07 6.10
C GLY A 226 -17.50 -5.17 4.57
N ALA A 227 -16.44 -4.76 3.88
CA ALA A 227 -16.33 -4.86 2.44
C ALA A 227 -16.40 -6.31 1.94
N ARG A 228 -17.10 -6.51 0.83
CA ARG A 228 -17.15 -7.77 0.08
C ARG A 228 -16.07 -7.74 -0.99
N ILE A 229 -14.98 -8.47 -0.74
CA ILE A 229 -13.75 -8.39 -1.51
C ILE A 229 -13.63 -9.62 -2.42
N VAL A 230 -13.24 -9.41 -3.67
CA VAL A 230 -12.76 -10.44 -4.57
C VAL A 230 -11.29 -10.22 -4.90
N TYR A 231 -10.53 -11.30 -5.04
CA TYR A 231 -9.08 -11.27 -5.25
C TYR A 231 -8.65 -12.23 -6.37
N THR A 232 -7.74 -11.76 -7.21
CA THR A 232 -7.00 -12.62 -8.15
C THR A 232 -5.51 -12.60 -7.83
N ASP A 233 -4.85 -13.76 -7.96
CA ASP A 233 -3.41 -13.89 -7.79
C ASP A 233 -2.61 -13.48 -9.05
N SER A 234 -3.30 -13.04 -10.12
CA SER A 234 -2.68 -12.39 -11.27
C SER A 234 -1.97 -11.11 -10.82
N ALA A 235 -0.71 -10.95 -11.20
CA ALA A 235 0.02 -9.71 -10.91
C ALA A 235 -0.23 -8.72 -12.05
N LEU A 236 -1.13 -7.74 -11.81
CA LEU A 236 -1.68 -6.86 -12.84
C LEU A 236 -1.16 -5.42 -12.77
N TYR A 237 -0.36 -5.11 -11.78
CA TYR A 237 0.19 -3.79 -11.53
C TYR A 237 1.72 -3.88 -11.39
N ASN A 238 2.45 -2.87 -11.83
CA ASN A 238 3.90 -2.81 -11.76
C ASN A 238 4.33 -1.65 -10.86
N TYR A 239 4.63 -2.00 -9.61
CA TYR A 239 5.08 -1.07 -8.58
C TYR A 239 6.59 -0.86 -8.66
N ARG A 240 7.03 0.38 -8.91
CA ARG A 240 8.45 0.75 -8.89
C ARG A 240 8.92 0.87 -7.46
N GLU A 241 9.88 0.01 -7.09
CA GLU A 241 10.43 -0.02 -5.75
C GLU A 241 11.87 0.47 -5.73
N ASN A 242 12.09 1.55 -5.01
CA ASN A 242 13.43 2.13 -4.82
C ASN A 242 14.23 1.44 -3.70
N GLY A 243 13.67 0.41 -3.09
CA GLY A 243 14.29 -0.45 -2.10
C GLY A 243 14.02 -0.06 -0.65
N TYR A 244 14.42 -0.93 0.27
CA TYR A 244 14.20 -0.81 1.74
C TYR A 244 14.74 0.51 2.36
N ALA A 245 15.70 1.12 1.70
CA ALA A 245 16.29 2.39 2.14
C ALA A 245 15.31 3.57 2.09
N GLU A 246 14.27 3.50 1.28
CA GLU A 246 13.33 4.62 1.11
C GLU A 246 12.48 4.84 2.37
N ALA A 247 11.88 3.79 2.91
CA ALA A 247 11.09 3.89 4.14
C ALA A 247 11.94 4.34 5.34
N ALA A 248 13.17 3.83 5.47
CA ALA A 248 14.10 4.23 6.52
C ALA A 248 14.53 5.70 6.35
N THR A 249 14.92 6.10 5.14
CA THR A 249 15.29 7.49 4.84
C THR A 249 14.12 8.45 5.04
N PHE A 250 12.90 8.03 4.70
CA PHE A 250 11.69 8.80 4.96
C PHE A 250 11.47 8.97 6.47
N ALA A 251 11.53 7.88 7.24
CA ALA A 251 11.37 7.94 8.70
C ALA A 251 12.45 8.79 9.38
N GLN A 252 13.70 8.77 8.90
CA GLN A 252 14.76 9.64 9.38
C GLN A 252 14.43 11.13 9.22
N ARG A 253 13.73 11.49 8.14
CA ARG A 253 13.29 12.88 7.88
C ARG A 253 11.99 13.21 8.59
N GLN A 254 11.09 12.26 8.73
CA GLN A 254 9.72 12.40 9.22
C GLN A 254 9.40 11.32 10.26
N PRO A 255 10.09 11.31 11.44
CA PRO A 255 10.01 10.18 12.38
C PRO A 255 8.64 9.97 13.01
N LYS A 256 7.76 10.97 13.02
CA LYS A 256 6.40 10.86 13.55
C LYS A 256 5.45 10.10 12.62
N ILE A 257 5.61 10.28 11.30
CA ILE A 257 4.64 9.82 10.31
C ILE A 257 4.26 8.34 10.43
N PRO A 258 5.19 7.38 10.60
CA PRO A 258 4.81 5.97 10.71
C PRO A 258 3.79 5.71 11.83
N LEU A 259 4.01 6.29 13.01
CA LEU A 259 3.14 6.10 14.16
C LEU A 259 1.88 6.97 14.11
N GLU A 260 1.93 8.17 13.56
CA GLU A 260 0.73 8.95 13.29
C GLU A 260 -0.22 8.19 12.37
N ARG A 261 0.28 7.62 11.27
CA ARG A 261 -0.54 6.81 10.36
C ARG A 261 -1.05 5.54 11.00
N TRP A 262 -0.26 4.92 11.89
CA TRP A 262 -0.76 3.80 12.68
C TRP A 262 -1.90 4.21 13.63
N ASN A 263 -1.77 5.35 14.29
CA ASN A 263 -2.85 5.87 15.14
C ASN A 263 -4.10 6.21 14.33
N ASP A 264 -3.96 6.78 13.12
CA ASP A 264 -5.08 7.01 12.22
C ASP A 264 -5.78 5.69 11.82
N MET A 265 -5.03 4.60 11.60
CA MET A 265 -5.63 3.28 11.38
C MET A 265 -6.42 2.81 12.60
N MET A 266 -5.88 3.02 13.81
CA MET A 266 -6.58 2.66 15.05
C MET A 266 -7.81 3.54 15.30
N ASP A 267 -7.78 4.82 14.90
CA ASP A 267 -8.96 5.69 14.96
C ASP A 267 -10.09 5.17 14.06
N VAL A 268 -9.76 4.63 12.89
CA VAL A 268 -10.74 3.94 12.01
C VAL A 268 -11.28 2.69 12.71
N VAL A 269 -10.42 1.89 13.35
CA VAL A 269 -10.84 0.68 14.11
C VAL A 269 -11.84 1.05 15.19
N ASP A 270 -11.53 2.08 16.00
CA ASP A 270 -12.38 2.51 17.10
C ASP A 270 -13.71 3.11 16.59
N ALA A 271 -13.65 4.01 15.60
CA ALA A 271 -14.84 4.66 15.04
C ALA A 271 -15.82 3.68 14.39
N ARG A 272 -15.32 2.57 13.86
CA ARG A 272 -16.12 1.56 13.16
C ARG A 272 -16.37 0.28 13.96
N ASN A 273 -15.94 0.23 15.22
CA ASN A 273 -16.05 -0.93 16.11
C ASN A 273 -15.52 -2.22 15.46
N ILE A 274 -14.34 -2.16 14.84
CA ILE A 274 -13.70 -3.33 14.22
C ILE A 274 -13.13 -4.23 15.30
N THR A 275 -13.73 -5.41 15.49
CA THR A 275 -13.36 -6.38 16.53
C THR A 275 -12.65 -7.62 15.99
N SER A 276 -12.41 -7.70 14.67
CA SER A 276 -11.75 -8.84 14.05
C SER A 276 -10.35 -9.06 14.63
N ASP A 277 -10.11 -10.25 15.19
CA ASP A 277 -8.79 -10.66 15.66
C ASP A 277 -7.74 -10.65 14.56
N VAL A 278 -8.13 -10.95 13.33
CA VAL A 278 -7.26 -10.93 12.17
C VAL A 278 -6.76 -9.51 11.90
N VAL A 279 -7.66 -8.54 11.87
CA VAL A 279 -7.34 -7.13 11.67
C VAL A 279 -6.50 -6.59 12.82
N LEU A 280 -6.93 -6.82 14.06
CA LEU A 280 -6.24 -6.31 15.24
C LEU A 280 -4.82 -6.89 15.40
N ASN A 281 -4.63 -8.19 15.11
CA ASN A 281 -3.29 -8.80 15.13
C ASN A 281 -2.38 -8.26 14.02
N ALA A 282 -2.93 -7.99 12.84
CA ALA A 282 -2.18 -7.36 11.74
C ALA A 282 -1.75 -5.94 12.09
N LEU A 283 -2.65 -5.14 12.68
CA LEU A 283 -2.36 -3.77 13.11
C LEU A 283 -1.38 -3.73 14.28
N THR A 284 -1.48 -4.68 15.23
CA THR A 284 -0.51 -4.82 16.33
C THR A 284 0.91 -5.07 15.76
N LEU A 285 1.04 -6.02 14.84
CA LEU A 285 2.34 -6.29 14.19
C LEU A 285 2.86 -5.05 13.45
N ARG A 286 1.99 -4.37 12.69
CA ARG A 286 2.35 -3.16 11.94
C ARG A 286 2.79 -2.04 12.88
N GLY A 287 2.08 -1.81 13.97
CA GLY A 287 2.42 -0.79 14.96
C GLY A 287 3.77 -1.04 15.64
N ILE A 288 4.06 -2.27 16.01
CA ILE A 288 5.40 -2.62 16.55
C ILE A 288 6.50 -2.38 15.50
N ASN A 289 6.27 -2.76 14.23
CA ASN A 289 7.24 -2.52 13.17
C ASN A 289 7.46 -1.03 12.90
N TYR A 290 6.40 -0.21 12.96
CA TYR A 290 6.50 1.23 12.81
C TYR A 290 7.21 1.88 14.00
N ALA A 291 6.95 1.41 15.22
CA ALA A 291 7.66 1.89 16.41
C ALA A 291 9.17 1.54 16.37
N LEU A 292 9.53 0.36 15.86
CA LEU A 292 10.93 0.00 15.66
C LEU A 292 11.57 0.89 14.58
N LEU A 293 10.90 1.11 13.45
CA LEU A 293 11.37 1.99 12.39
C LEU A 293 11.59 3.43 12.90
N THR A 294 10.66 3.93 13.70
CA THR A 294 10.74 5.24 14.35
C THR A 294 11.90 5.30 15.34
N LYS A 295 12.07 4.27 16.17
CA LYS A 295 13.20 4.17 17.12
C LYS A 295 14.54 4.18 16.38
N ASP A 296 14.68 3.37 15.33
CA ASP A 296 15.92 3.31 14.54
C ASP A 296 16.21 4.68 13.85
N ALA A 297 15.17 5.38 13.43
CA ALA A 297 15.28 6.73 12.88
C ALA A 297 15.77 7.75 13.92
N LEU A 298 15.27 7.69 15.16
CA LEU A 298 15.75 8.54 16.26
C LEU A 298 17.21 8.27 16.59
N THR A 299 17.61 7.00 16.72
CA THR A 299 19.01 6.61 16.95
C THR A 299 19.92 7.16 15.84
N TRP A 300 19.51 7.02 14.57
CA TRP A 300 20.26 7.57 13.44
C TRP A 300 20.40 9.10 13.53
N ARG A 301 19.34 9.82 13.91
CA ARG A 301 19.37 11.29 14.07
C ARG A 301 20.31 11.74 15.19
N GLU A 302 20.33 11.02 16.30
CA GLU A 302 21.27 11.26 17.40
C GLU A 302 22.73 11.06 16.93
N GLU A 303 23.02 9.96 16.24
CA GLU A 303 24.36 9.63 15.73
C GLU A 303 24.89 10.61 14.67
N HIS A 304 23.98 11.31 13.96
CA HIS A 304 24.32 12.23 12.86
C HIS A 304 24.09 13.71 13.21
N ASP A 305 23.95 14.02 14.49
CA ASP A 305 23.75 15.39 15.00
C ASP A 305 22.54 16.12 14.37
N ALA A 306 21.52 15.33 14.01
CA ALA A 306 20.26 15.78 13.40
C ALA A 306 19.08 15.75 14.40
N ALA A 307 19.35 15.49 15.68
CA ALA A 307 18.35 15.50 16.75
C ALA A 307 17.78 16.92 16.96
N GLY A 308 16.51 17.00 17.36
CA GLY A 308 15.82 18.29 17.57
C GLY A 308 14.66 18.18 18.54
N GLU A 309 14.00 19.30 18.81
CA GLU A 309 12.86 19.37 19.75
C GLU A 309 11.73 18.38 19.43
N THR A 310 11.55 18.03 18.14
CA THR A 310 10.56 17.03 17.70
C THR A 310 10.83 15.63 18.23
N ASP A 311 12.05 15.31 18.67
CA ASP A 311 12.39 13.93 19.06
C ASP A 311 11.77 13.55 20.43
N SER A 312 11.59 14.50 21.35
CA SER A 312 10.85 14.26 22.59
C SER A 312 9.37 13.95 22.34
N GLU A 313 8.74 14.67 21.40
CA GLU A 313 7.36 14.41 20.99
C GLU A 313 7.20 13.04 20.32
N VAL A 314 8.24 12.55 19.65
CA VAL A 314 8.24 11.20 19.05
C VAL A 314 8.28 10.12 20.13
N HIS A 315 9.04 10.31 21.21
CA HIS A 315 9.03 9.40 22.34
C HIS A 315 7.65 9.32 23.01
N ASP A 316 7.00 10.45 23.21
CA ASP A 316 5.63 10.53 23.72
C ASP A 316 4.63 9.82 22.78
N LEU A 317 4.80 9.98 21.46
CA LEU A 317 3.98 9.32 20.47
C LEU A 317 4.14 7.80 20.49
N ILE A 318 5.38 7.31 20.66
CA ILE A 318 5.63 5.85 20.86
C ILE A 318 4.89 5.35 22.10
N ALA A 319 5.00 6.04 23.24
CA ALA A 319 4.35 5.66 24.47
C ALA A 319 2.82 5.60 24.32
N LYS A 320 2.22 6.67 23.79
CA LYS A 320 0.77 6.76 23.51
C LYS A 320 0.30 5.67 22.55
N SER A 321 1.09 5.39 21.49
CA SER A 321 0.74 4.33 20.55
C SER A 321 0.75 2.95 21.20
N PHE A 322 1.73 2.70 22.08
CA PHE A 322 1.80 1.43 22.83
C PHE A 322 0.69 1.27 23.87
N GLU A 323 0.17 2.36 24.43
CA GLU A 323 -1.01 2.31 25.30
C GLU A 323 -2.25 1.78 24.59
N ARG A 324 -2.40 2.03 23.29
CA ARG A 324 -3.51 1.52 22.47
C ARG A 324 -3.36 0.03 22.08
N MET A 325 -2.20 -0.57 22.31
CA MET A 325 -1.95 -1.97 21.94
C MET A 325 -2.28 -2.90 23.10
N ASP A 326 -3.01 -3.98 22.81
CA ASP A 326 -3.23 -5.08 23.74
C ASP A 326 -1.92 -5.86 23.95
N ALA A 327 -1.42 -5.88 25.19
CA ALA A 327 -0.19 -6.55 25.55
C ALA A 327 -0.22 -8.06 25.25
N LYS A 328 -1.36 -8.72 25.42
CA LYS A 328 -1.53 -10.14 25.08
C LYS A 328 -1.30 -10.36 23.58
N ARG A 329 -1.91 -9.53 22.74
CA ARG A 329 -1.69 -9.61 21.26
C ARG A 329 -0.23 -9.39 20.88
N VAL A 330 0.47 -8.46 21.55
CA VAL A 330 1.89 -8.23 21.30
C VAL A 330 2.72 -9.45 21.66
N PHE A 331 2.53 -10.01 22.84
CA PHE A 331 3.37 -11.10 23.33
C PHE A 331 3.06 -12.46 22.70
N GLU A 332 1.80 -12.75 22.39
CA GLU A 332 1.38 -14.02 21.77
C GLU A 332 1.57 -14.04 20.26
N ASN A 333 1.77 -12.90 19.59
CA ASN A 333 1.97 -12.87 18.15
C ASN A 333 3.37 -13.37 17.76
N PRO A 334 3.50 -14.53 17.09
CA PRO A 334 4.80 -15.10 16.72
C PRO A 334 5.51 -14.32 15.60
N ALA A 335 4.81 -13.44 14.89
CA ALA A 335 5.38 -12.58 13.86
C ALA A 335 6.19 -11.41 14.46
N ILE A 336 5.87 -10.97 15.67
CA ILE A 336 6.57 -9.89 16.34
C ILE A 336 7.94 -10.38 16.83
N SER A 337 8.99 -9.60 16.50
CA SER A 337 10.37 -9.92 16.89
C SER A 337 10.56 -9.85 18.42
N GLY A 338 11.54 -10.62 18.93
CA GLY A 338 11.91 -10.53 20.35
C GLY A 338 12.34 -9.12 20.76
N SER A 339 13.05 -8.39 19.88
CA SER A 339 13.40 -6.98 20.09
C SER A 339 12.16 -6.08 20.15
N GLY A 340 11.15 -6.32 19.30
CA GLY A 340 9.89 -5.59 19.33
C GLY A 340 9.10 -5.82 20.61
N LYS A 341 9.00 -7.08 21.05
CA LYS A 341 8.37 -7.42 22.34
C LYS A 341 9.10 -6.78 23.53
N ALA A 342 10.43 -6.82 23.53
CA ALA A 342 11.25 -6.22 24.57
C ALA A 342 11.10 -4.68 24.60
N PHE A 343 11.11 -4.04 23.45
CA PHE A 343 10.91 -2.59 23.33
C PHE A 343 9.52 -2.19 23.85
N PHE A 344 8.48 -2.90 23.45
CA PHE A 344 7.12 -2.69 23.95
C PHE A 344 7.05 -2.83 25.48
N ALA A 345 7.61 -3.92 26.05
CA ALA A 345 7.63 -4.16 27.49
C ALA A 345 8.36 -3.04 28.24
N GLN A 346 9.51 -2.60 27.73
CA GLN A 346 10.32 -1.51 28.30
C GLN A 346 9.52 -0.20 28.35
N VAL A 347 8.94 0.23 27.24
CA VAL A 347 8.18 1.51 27.16
C VAL A 347 6.93 1.44 28.06
N ARG A 348 6.23 0.28 28.09
CA ARG A 348 5.04 0.09 28.91
C ARG A 348 5.34 -0.15 30.40
N GLY A 349 6.58 -0.30 30.80
CA GLY A 349 6.97 -0.61 32.18
C GLY A 349 6.43 -1.94 32.68
N ILE A 350 6.25 -2.93 31.80
CA ILE A 350 5.70 -4.25 32.16
C ILE A 350 6.73 -5.36 31.98
N ALA A 351 6.56 -6.47 32.73
CA ALA A 351 7.48 -7.58 32.63
C ALA A 351 7.40 -8.26 31.26
N LEU A 352 8.57 -8.57 30.68
CA LEU A 352 8.66 -9.34 29.45
C LEU A 352 8.34 -10.82 29.75
N PRO A 353 7.26 -11.40 29.21
CA PRO A 353 6.97 -12.83 29.40
C PRO A 353 8.06 -13.71 28.77
N LYS A 354 8.16 -14.96 29.23
CA LYS A 354 9.00 -15.96 28.57
C LYS A 354 8.49 -16.14 27.14
N ASP A 355 9.38 -15.93 26.16
CA ASP A 355 9.01 -16.04 24.75
C ASP A 355 8.73 -17.53 24.39
N ASP A 356 7.63 -17.78 23.68
CA ASP A 356 7.36 -19.08 23.08
C ASP A 356 8.26 -19.26 21.85
N LYS A 357 9.48 -19.71 22.12
CA LYS A 357 10.50 -19.94 21.07
C LYS A 357 10.02 -20.93 20.03
N PHE A 358 9.15 -21.89 20.40
CA PHE A 358 8.66 -22.89 19.47
C PHE A 358 7.68 -22.30 18.46
N ALA A 359 6.69 -21.54 18.91
CA ALA A 359 5.73 -20.86 18.02
C ALA A 359 6.44 -19.89 17.07
N ARG A 360 7.43 -19.15 17.58
CA ARG A 360 8.24 -18.26 16.77
C ARG A 360 9.09 -19.00 15.76
N TYR A 361 9.74 -20.08 16.15
CA TYR A 361 10.55 -20.89 15.24
C TYR A 361 9.70 -21.51 14.12
N ALA A 362 8.54 -22.05 14.44
CA ALA A 362 7.57 -22.57 13.47
C ALA A 362 7.11 -21.49 12.49
N TYR A 363 6.82 -20.28 12.99
CA TYR A 363 6.49 -19.13 12.12
C TYR A 363 7.64 -18.76 11.17
N LEU A 364 8.85 -18.60 11.69
CA LEU A 364 10.03 -18.22 10.88
C LEU A 364 10.39 -19.29 9.84
N THR A 365 10.23 -20.56 10.18
CA THR A 365 10.46 -21.67 9.23
C THR A 365 9.46 -21.62 8.08
N LYS A 366 8.18 -21.41 8.37
CA LYS A 366 7.12 -21.26 7.37
C LYS A 366 7.37 -20.04 6.47
N GLU A 367 7.73 -18.91 7.04
CA GLU A 367 8.06 -17.69 6.31
C GLU A 367 9.33 -17.88 5.44
N GLY A 368 10.37 -18.50 5.99
CA GLY A 368 11.61 -18.80 5.26
C GLY A 368 11.36 -19.69 4.05
N PHE A 369 10.57 -20.76 4.23
CA PHE A 369 10.22 -21.67 3.15
C PHE A 369 9.45 -20.97 2.02
N PHE A 370 8.51 -20.10 2.39
CA PHE A 370 7.75 -19.33 1.41
C PHE A 370 8.63 -18.35 0.63
N ARG A 371 9.55 -17.65 1.32
CA ARG A 371 10.50 -16.72 0.68
C ARG A 371 11.45 -17.44 -0.26
N VAL A 372 11.99 -18.59 0.14
CA VAL A 372 12.85 -19.42 -0.73
C VAL A 372 12.12 -19.77 -2.03
N LYS A 373 10.84 -20.13 -1.92
CA LYS A 373 10.01 -20.47 -3.10
C LYS A 373 9.77 -19.29 -4.03
N ASN A 374 9.57 -18.09 -3.48
CA ASN A 374 9.17 -16.89 -4.27
C ASN A 374 10.36 -16.02 -4.67
N ASP A 375 11.32 -15.83 -3.77
CA ASP A 375 12.44 -14.88 -3.95
C ASP A 375 13.77 -15.60 -4.26
N GLY A 376 13.81 -16.93 -4.12
CA GLY A 376 15.02 -17.74 -4.28
C GLY A 376 15.89 -17.81 -3.01
N VAL A 377 16.81 -18.81 -2.97
CA VAL A 377 17.63 -19.12 -1.79
C VAL A 377 18.56 -17.97 -1.42
N ALA A 378 19.25 -17.40 -2.41
CA ALA A 378 20.27 -16.37 -2.18
C ALA A 378 19.67 -15.09 -1.57
N GLN A 379 18.49 -14.67 -2.02
CA GLN A 379 17.81 -13.48 -1.56
C GLN A 379 17.17 -13.67 -0.18
N THR A 380 16.62 -14.87 0.07
CA THR A 380 16.11 -15.24 1.40
C THR A 380 17.22 -15.23 2.43
N PHE A 381 18.40 -15.75 2.10
CA PHE A 381 19.56 -15.76 3.00
C PHE A 381 20.07 -14.35 3.30
N LYS A 382 20.13 -13.49 2.29
CA LYS A 382 20.51 -12.08 2.45
C LYS A 382 19.54 -11.32 3.35
N ALA A 383 18.23 -11.45 3.13
CA ALA A 383 17.20 -10.83 3.97
C ALA A 383 17.20 -11.34 5.43
N LEU A 384 17.73 -12.55 5.68
CA LEU A 384 17.94 -13.08 7.04
C LEU A 384 19.18 -12.48 7.70
N MET A 385 20.25 -12.21 6.94
CA MET A 385 21.48 -11.60 7.44
C MET A 385 21.31 -10.12 7.73
N ASP A 386 20.53 -9.39 6.90
CA ASP A 386 20.25 -7.95 7.07
C ASP A 386 19.28 -7.66 8.25
N ARG A 387 18.71 -8.69 8.90
CA ARG A 387 17.84 -8.59 10.08
C ARG A 387 18.57 -8.89 11.40
N ARG A 388 19.86 -9.09 11.38
CA ARG A 388 20.73 -9.20 12.56
C ARG A 388 21.39 -7.86 12.83
#